data_19874d83105e63bcd972c4abedef15af
#
_entry.id   19874d83105e63bcd972c4abedef15af
#
_cell.length_a   1.000
_cell.length_b   1.000
_cell.length_c   1.000
_cell.angle_alpha   90.00
_cell.angle_beta   90.00
_cell.angle_gamma   90.00
#
_symmetry.space_group_name_H-M   'P 1'
#
loop_
_entity.id
_entity.type
_entity.pdbx_description
1 polymer ?
#
loop_
_entity_poly.entity_id
_entity_poly.type
_entity_poly.pdbx_seq_one_letter_code
_entity_poly.pdbx_strand_id
1 'polypeptide(L)'
;MKKLLLLGVASFSALTGFSQIVLEAADFPVAGDSIYQGIDTLIPLTITPGSAGADQSWDFSQLRTRQGNTIHFADPTTLPSGGSFPNAFLAVEQFGGWGFADSSNGVVEITGFSGDFTGLGVPMDIPFADPQTIFVFPANYQDSYNDTSIIDVSMEAPPALVAQSPIPIDSIRFKRYSEIQSEIDGWGTVITPLQSYDALRQRNVEHNIDSIWIYASLLGGWGLLPGQALGIENPRITDNHRYNYIIKEIGYYAVSLTTNLNDSVERATFLSNESQCCFGAGVEETNIAEAFTVYPNPASNGFSIRMETTDKLLYAVFDVTGKQVLAGSVNSTVTFVNTAALADGLYVCKVFSADGKLAGSKKISISGN
;
A
#
# COMPACT_ATOMS: atom_id res chain seq x y z
N MET A 1 -14.37 60.01 53.74
CA MET A 1 -14.09 59.72 52.32
C MET A 1 -13.39 58.34 52.22
N LYS A 2 -14.10 57.29 51.91
CA LYS A 2 -13.54 55.92 51.74
C LYS A 2 -13.18 55.74 50.29
N LYS A 3 -11.88 55.55 50.00
CA LYS A 3 -11.40 55.17 48.64
C LYS A 3 -11.58 53.68 48.45
N LEU A 4 -12.41 53.32 47.48
CA LEU A 4 -12.60 51.97 47.04
C LEU A 4 -11.50 51.65 46.00
N LEU A 5 -10.64 50.70 46.34
CA LEU A 5 -9.61 50.19 45.42
C LEU A 5 -10.25 49.04 44.63
N LEU A 6 -10.49 49.24 43.33
CA LEU A 6 -10.90 48.13 42.38
C LEU A 6 -9.63 47.37 41.97
N LEU A 7 -9.51 46.13 42.43
CA LEU A 7 -8.52 45.17 41.92
C LEU A 7 -9.08 44.53 40.67
N GLY A 8 -8.56 44.90 39.51
CA GLY A 8 -8.86 44.22 38.25
C GLY A 8 -8.11 42.90 38.19
N VAL A 9 -8.82 41.79 38.26
CA VAL A 9 -8.28 40.44 37.98
C VAL A 9 -8.16 40.31 36.45
N ALA A 10 -6.95 40.43 35.93
CA ALA A 10 -6.67 40.04 34.54
C ALA A 10 -6.61 38.53 34.47
N SER A 11 -7.67 37.91 33.93
CA SER A 11 -7.67 36.48 33.58
C SER A 11 -6.75 36.28 32.37
N PHE A 12 -5.55 35.76 32.62
CA PHE A 12 -4.65 35.27 31.60
C PHE A 12 -5.22 33.93 31.12
N SER A 13 -5.99 33.91 30.04
CA SER A 13 -6.32 32.70 29.33
C SER A 13 -5.02 32.22 28.66
N ALA A 14 -4.40 31.19 29.22
CA ALA A 14 -3.35 30.47 28.52
C ALA A 14 -3.99 29.84 27.28
N LEU A 15 -3.84 30.48 26.12
CA LEU A 15 -4.04 29.82 24.82
C LEU A 15 -2.93 28.78 24.74
N THR A 16 -3.26 27.50 24.95
CA THR A 16 -2.44 26.40 24.53
C THR A 16 -2.49 26.45 22.99
N GLY A 17 -1.61 27.23 22.39
CA GLY A 17 -1.40 27.22 20.97
C GLY A 17 -0.84 25.84 20.62
N PHE A 18 -1.60 25.01 19.93
CA PHE A 18 -1.03 23.88 19.21
C PHE A 18 -0.08 24.48 18.18
N SER A 19 1.20 24.21 18.34
CA SER A 19 2.19 24.65 17.36
C SER A 19 2.18 23.67 16.20
N GLN A 20 2.04 24.18 15.00
CA GLN A 20 2.29 23.39 13.79
C GLN A 20 3.63 22.67 13.91
N ILE A 21 3.65 21.37 13.62
CA ILE A 21 4.92 20.64 13.54
C ILE A 21 5.65 21.06 12.25
N VAL A 22 6.97 21.04 12.32
CA VAL A 22 7.87 21.20 11.19
C VAL A 22 8.71 19.93 11.11
N LEU A 23 8.79 19.33 9.93
CA LEU A 23 9.64 18.18 9.68
C LEU A 23 10.95 18.66 9.09
N GLU A 24 12.04 18.28 9.76
CA GLU A 24 13.39 18.57 9.34
C GLU A 24 14.04 17.34 8.70
N ALA A 25 15.08 17.52 7.90
CA ALA A 25 15.82 16.40 7.30
C ALA A 25 16.39 15.43 8.35
N ALA A 26 16.67 15.92 9.56
CA ALA A 26 17.15 15.10 10.67
C ALA A 26 16.08 14.20 11.30
N ASP A 27 14.80 14.45 11.02
CA ASP A 27 13.69 13.61 11.48
C ASP A 27 13.50 12.39 10.56
N PHE A 28 14.04 12.42 9.32
CA PHE A 28 13.91 11.33 8.34
C PHE A 28 14.60 10.05 8.83
N PRO A 29 14.07 8.84 8.53
CA PRO A 29 14.65 7.58 8.97
C PRO A 29 16.12 7.41 8.57
N VAL A 30 16.86 6.68 9.38
CA VAL A 30 18.28 6.38 9.15
C VAL A 30 18.50 4.88 8.97
N ALA A 31 19.67 4.50 8.49
CA ALA A 31 20.03 3.08 8.33
C ALA A 31 19.98 2.34 9.67
N GLY A 32 19.27 1.23 9.69
CA GLY A 32 18.99 0.40 10.88
C GLY A 32 17.57 0.58 11.42
N ASP A 33 16.86 1.61 11.02
CA ASP A 33 15.48 1.80 11.41
C ASP A 33 14.55 0.80 10.73
N SER A 34 13.40 0.56 11.36
CA SER A 34 12.34 -0.26 10.81
C SER A 34 10.97 0.31 11.19
N ILE A 35 10.05 0.35 10.23
CA ILE A 35 8.67 0.81 10.44
C ILE A 35 7.73 -0.35 10.18
N TYR A 36 6.98 -0.76 11.22
CA TYR A 36 5.96 -1.79 11.12
C TYR A 36 4.65 -1.18 10.64
N GLN A 37 4.07 -1.76 9.59
CA GLN A 37 2.86 -1.26 8.96
C GLN A 37 1.78 -2.32 8.85
N GLY A 38 0.54 -1.91 9.08
CA GLY A 38 -0.65 -2.63 8.69
C GLY A 38 -1.14 -2.15 7.33
N ILE A 39 -1.62 -3.08 6.51
CA ILE A 39 -2.26 -2.77 5.23
C ILE A 39 -3.72 -3.19 5.34
N ASP A 40 -4.64 -2.27 5.06
CA ASP A 40 -6.06 -2.52 4.93
C ASP A 40 -6.52 -2.28 3.48
N THR A 41 -7.19 -3.26 2.89
CA THR A 41 -7.75 -3.22 1.54
C THR A 41 -9.28 -3.38 1.53
N LEU A 42 -9.88 -3.53 2.72
CA LEU A 42 -11.33 -3.58 2.92
C LEU A 42 -11.76 -2.39 3.79
N ILE A 43 -11.60 -1.21 3.24
CA ILE A 43 -11.74 0.06 3.96
C ILE A 43 -13.19 0.31 4.34
N PRO A 44 -13.52 0.62 5.62
CA PRO A 44 -14.83 1.09 6.00
C PRO A 44 -15.19 2.38 5.24
N LEU A 45 -16.45 2.51 4.80
CA LEU A 45 -16.93 3.71 4.08
C LEU A 45 -16.85 5.00 4.92
N THR A 46 -16.66 4.87 6.23
CA THR A 46 -16.47 5.99 7.15
C THR A 46 -15.05 6.58 7.09
N ILE A 47 -14.09 5.84 6.53
CA ILE A 47 -12.72 6.29 6.37
C ILE A 47 -12.62 7.13 5.09
N THR A 48 -12.27 8.37 5.28
CA THR A 48 -12.03 9.35 4.21
C THR A 48 -10.72 10.08 4.49
N PRO A 49 -10.12 10.75 3.51
CA PRO A 49 -8.93 11.56 3.76
C PRO A 49 -9.16 12.73 4.73
N GLY A 50 -10.42 13.05 5.03
CA GLY A 50 -10.77 14.19 5.89
C GLY A 50 -10.51 15.55 5.23
N SER A 51 -10.67 16.62 6.01
CA SER A 51 -10.53 17.98 5.50
C SER A 51 -9.07 18.45 5.48
N ALA A 52 -8.74 19.31 4.52
CA ALA A 52 -7.52 20.11 4.52
C ALA A 52 -7.60 21.23 5.55
N GLY A 53 -6.48 21.86 5.87
CA GLY A 53 -6.42 23.05 6.70
C GLY A 53 -5.67 22.88 8.01
N ALA A 54 -5.67 23.93 8.78
CA ALA A 54 -5.01 23.98 10.07
C ALA A 54 -5.85 23.30 11.17
N ASP A 55 -5.17 22.76 12.18
CA ASP A 55 -5.75 22.21 13.42
C ASP A 55 -6.87 21.17 13.14
N GLN A 56 -6.58 20.23 12.25
CA GLN A 56 -7.50 19.17 11.87
C GLN A 56 -7.39 17.96 12.81
N SER A 57 -8.40 17.10 12.78
CA SER A 57 -8.38 15.78 13.41
C SER A 57 -8.81 14.73 12.41
N TRP A 58 -7.95 13.74 12.16
CA TRP A 58 -8.18 12.64 11.21
C TRP A 58 -8.20 11.33 11.97
N ASP A 59 -9.35 10.67 12.00
CA ASP A 59 -9.55 9.44 12.78
C ASP A 59 -9.50 8.20 11.87
N PHE A 60 -8.43 7.44 12.01
CA PHE A 60 -8.17 6.17 11.35
C PHE A 60 -8.11 4.99 12.34
N SER A 61 -8.61 5.16 13.56
CA SER A 61 -8.61 4.12 14.61
C SER A 61 -9.34 2.84 14.20
N GLN A 62 -10.23 2.90 13.20
CA GLN A 62 -10.99 1.76 12.70
C GLN A 62 -10.25 0.92 11.64
N LEU A 63 -9.09 1.35 11.16
CA LEU A 63 -8.28 0.57 10.22
C LEU A 63 -7.83 -0.76 10.83
N ARG A 64 -7.76 -1.80 10.01
CA ARG A 64 -7.43 -3.16 10.45
C ARG A 64 -6.23 -3.70 9.67
N THR A 65 -5.25 -4.25 10.39
CA THR A 65 -4.13 -4.95 9.76
C THR A 65 -4.63 -6.26 9.14
N ARG A 66 -4.81 -6.27 7.82
CA ARG A 66 -5.15 -7.48 7.04
C ARG A 66 -3.92 -8.15 6.49
N GLN A 67 -2.90 -7.35 6.24
CA GLN A 67 -1.56 -7.79 5.84
C GLN A 67 -0.56 -6.94 6.61
N GLY A 68 0.41 -7.58 7.24
CA GLY A 68 1.55 -6.90 7.84
C GLY A 68 2.62 -6.60 6.78
N ASN A 69 3.34 -5.51 6.97
CA ASN A 69 4.50 -5.12 6.20
C ASN A 69 5.52 -4.46 7.13
N THR A 70 6.80 -4.68 6.87
CA THR A 70 7.88 -3.97 7.55
C THR A 70 8.71 -3.25 6.51
N ILE A 71 8.92 -1.97 6.70
CA ILE A 71 9.89 -1.19 5.91
C ILE A 71 11.20 -1.22 6.68
N HIS A 72 12.25 -1.72 6.07
CA HIS A 72 13.61 -1.63 6.61
C HIS A 72 14.38 -0.53 5.90
N PHE A 73 15.18 0.20 6.67
CA PHE A 73 16.08 1.21 6.18
C PHE A 73 17.52 0.72 6.36
N ALA A 74 18.27 0.65 5.28
CA ALA A 74 19.62 0.07 5.29
C ALA A 74 20.67 1.04 4.73
N ASP A 75 21.91 0.85 5.15
CA ASP A 75 23.06 1.48 4.50
C ASP A 75 23.24 0.84 3.11
N PRO A 76 23.16 1.63 2.01
CA PRO A 76 23.31 1.13 0.65
C PRO A 76 24.59 0.31 0.45
N THR A 77 25.69 0.68 1.13
CA THR A 77 26.99 0.00 1.00
C THR A 77 26.99 -1.43 1.52
N THR A 78 26.01 -1.80 2.33
CA THR A 78 25.84 -3.17 2.86
C THR A 78 25.07 -4.08 1.92
N LEU A 79 24.45 -3.52 0.87
CA LEU A 79 23.63 -4.26 -0.07
C LEU A 79 24.42 -4.64 -1.33
N PRO A 80 24.17 -5.83 -1.91
CA PRO A 80 24.85 -6.25 -3.14
C PRO A 80 24.70 -5.26 -4.30
N SER A 81 23.55 -4.60 -4.39
CA SER A 81 23.20 -3.61 -5.42
C SER A 81 23.69 -2.18 -5.11
N GLY A 82 24.28 -1.93 -3.94
CA GLY A 82 24.69 -0.59 -3.54
C GLY A 82 25.70 0.06 -4.50
N GLY A 83 26.54 -0.77 -5.15
CA GLY A 83 27.48 -0.27 -6.16
C GLY A 83 26.83 0.33 -7.41
N SER A 84 25.58 -0.03 -7.71
CA SER A 84 24.80 0.53 -8.81
C SER A 84 24.21 1.92 -8.49
N PHE A 85 24.19 2.30 -7.19
CA PHE A 85 23.62 3.55 -6.69
C PHE A 85 24.61 4.29 -5.78
N PRO A 86 25.76 4.75 -6.30
CA PRO A 86 26.89 5.22 -5.49
C PRO A 86 26.63 6.50 -4.69
N ASN A 87 25.60 7.28 -5.06
CA ASN A 87 25.22 8.51 -4.37
C ASN A 87 24.13 8.30 -3.31
N ALA A 88 23.52 7.13 -3.28
CA ALA A 88 22.45 6.87 -2.32
C ALA A 88 22.98 6.90 -0.87
N PHE A 89 22.30 7.67 -0.01
CA PHE A 89 22.61 7.73 1.42
C PHE A 89 21.80 6.71 2.22
N LEU A 90 20.69 6.21 1.63
CA LEU A 90 19.77 5.29 2.29
C LEU A 90 19.14 4.34 1.28
N ALA A 91 18.95 3.09 1.67
CA ALA A 91 18.15 2.12 0.94
C ALA A 91 16.91 1.78 1.76
N VAL A 92 15.76 1.74 1.10
CA VAL A 92 14.44 1.52 1.70
C VAL A 92 13.84 0.24 1.12
N GLU A 93 13.56 -0.75 1.95
CA GLU A 93 12.95 -2.00 1.50
C GLU A 93 11.48 -1.78 1.13
N GLN A 94 11.14 -2.06 -0.13
CA GLN A 94 9.78 -1.94 -0.65
C GLN A 94 9.51 -3.02 -1.70
N PHE A 95 8.30 -3.55 -1.74
CA PHE A 95 7.83 -4.46 -2.81
C PHE A 95 8.76 -5.64 -3.12
N GLY A 96 9.45 -6.17 -2.10
CA GLY A 96 10.39 -7.29 -2.28
C GLY A 96 11.72 -6.91 -2.91
N GLY A 97 12.08 -5.62 -2.86
CA GLY A 97 13.35 -5.08 -3.31
C GLY A 97 13.73 -3.82 -2.54
N TRP A 98 14.72 -3.09 -3.03
CA TRP A 98 15.30 -1.91 -2.39
C TRP A 98 15.16 -0.68 -3.28
N GLY A 99 14.48 0.36 -2.78
CA GLY A 99 14.55 1.70 -3.35
C GLY A 99 15.78 2.44 -2.81
N PHE A 100 16.54 3.09 -3.67
CA PHE A 100 17.76 3.83 -3.29
C PHE A 100 17.46 5.32 -3.28
N ALA A 101 17.66 5.94 -2.12
CA ALA A 101 17.40 7.37 -1.90
C ALA A 101 18.71 8.17 -1.91
N ASP A 102 18.70 9.28 -2.66
CA ASP A 102 19.70 10.35 -2.59
C ASP A 102 19.12 11.56 -1.87
N SER A 103 19.97 12.42 -1.32
CA SER A 103 19.55 13.66 -0.67
C SER A 103 20.47 14.82 -1.09
N SER A 104 19.85 15.86 -1.61
CA SER A 104 20.54 17.08 -2.01
C SER A 104 19.72 18.31 -1.67
N ASN A 105 20.32 19.29 -0.98
CA ASN A 105 19.69 20.57 -0.63
C ASN A 105 18.32 20.44 0.09
N GLY A 106 18.17 19.41 0.92
CA GLY A 106 16.91 19.15 1.63
C GLY A 106 15.87 18.39 0.81
N VAL A 107 16.15 18.05 -0.44
CA VAL A 107 15.30 17.20 -1.27
C VAL A 107 15.75 15.76 -1.13
N VAL A 108 14.83 14.84 -0.88
CA VAL A 108 15.06 13.40 -0.85
C VAL A 108 14.36 12.77 -2.04
N GLU A 109 15.12 12.07 -2.87
CA GLU A 109 14.67 11.48 -4.13
C GLU A 109 14.98 9.99 -4.17
N ILE A 110 14.08 9.18 -4.71
CA ILE A 110 14.38 7.80 -5.10
C ILE A 110 15.05 7.83 -6.48
N THR A 111 16.29 7.41 -6.53
CA THR A 111 17.14 7.42 -7.74
C THR A 111 17.11 6.09 -8.48
N GLY A 112 16.56 5.05 -7.88
CA GLY A 112 16.43 3.75 -8.51
C GLY A 112 15.91 2.66 -7.59
N PHE A 113 15.77 1.49 -8.15
CA PHE A 113 15.25 0.30 -7.47
C PHE A 113 16.13 -0.91 -7.80
N SER A 114 16.29 -1.81 -6.83
CA SER A 114 16.91 -3.13 -7.03
C SER A 114 15.99 -4.22 -6.51
N GLY A 115 15.66 -5.18 -7.36
CA GLY A 115 14.76 -6.28 -7.04
C GLY A 115 14.03 -6.82 -8.26
N ASP A 116 13.09 -7.70 -8.06
CA ASP A 116 12.24 -8.22 -9.14
C ASP A 116 11.07 -7.26 -9.42
N PHE A 117 11.38 -6.19 -10.16
CA PHE A 117 10.40 -5.17 -10.53
C PHE A 117 9.26 -5.72 -11.40
N THR A 118 9.53 -6.75 -12.18
CA THR A 118 8.58 -7.29 -13.15
C THR A 118 7.71 -8.42 -12.60
N GLY A 119 8.06 -8.98 -11.45
CA GLY A 119 7.43 -10.18 -10.90
C GLY A 119 7.71 -11.46 -11.67
N LEU A 120 8.74 -11.46 -12.54
CA LEU A 120 9.13 -12.60 -13.38
C LEU A 120 10.25 -13.47 -12.75
N GLY A 121 10.64 -13.20 -11.51
CA GLY A 121 11.71 -13.90 -10.81
C GLY A 121 13.12 -13.46 -11.22
N VAL A 122 13.26 -12.33 -11.91
CA VAL A 122 14.56 -11.79 -12.37
C VAL A 122 14.83 -10.47 -11.66
N PRO A 123 15.61 -10.47 -10.57
CA PRO A 123 16.01 -9.23 -9.92
C PRO A 123 16.98 -8.45 -10.81
N MET A 124 16.84 -7.12 -10.81
CA MET A 124 17.70 -6.22 -11.56
C MET A 124 17.86 -4.89 -10.85
N ASP A 125 18.97 -4.20 -11.17
CA ASP A 125 19.21 -2.83 -10.72
C ASP A 125 18.69 -1.87 -11.80
N ILE A 126 17.76 -1.00 -11.40
CA ILE A 126 17.06 -0.06 -12.29
C ILE A 126 17.33 1.34 -11.79
N PRO A 127 18.38 2.03 -12.27
CA PRO A 127 18.51 3.46 -12.06
C PRO A 127 17.38 4.19 -12.81
N PHE A 128 16.76 5.16 -12.15
CA PHE A 128 15.72 5.95 -12.79
C PHE A 128 16.35 6.95 -13.74
N ALA A 129 15.75 7.13 -14.90
CA ALA A 129 16.22 8.13 -15.88
C ALA A 129 15.94 9.56 -15.37
N ASP A 130 14.89 9.71 -14.58
CA ASP A 130 14.53 10.92 -13.84
C ASP A 130 14.10 10.48 -12.43
N PRO A 131 14.84 10.84 -11.35
CA PRO A 131 14.53 10.47 -9.97
C PRO A 131 13.15 10.93 -9.53
N GLN A 132 12.62 10.31 -8.47
CA GLN A 132 11.34 10.69 -7.90
C GLN A 132 11.52 11.37 -6.56
N THR A 133 11.10 12.63 -6.45
CA THR A 133 11.03 13.35 -5.17
C THR A 133 10.02 12.70 -4.24
N ILE A 134 10.45 12.38 -3.01
CA ILE A 134 9.57 11.83 -1.97
C ILE A 134 9.40 12.78 -0.79
N PHE A 135 10.42 13.59 -0.47
CA PHE A 135 10.38 14.59 0.60
C PHE A 135 11.14 15.84 0.22
N VAL A 136 10.64 16.99 0.68
CA VAL A 136 11.34 18.27 0.63
C VAL A 136 11.40 18.83 2.06
N PHE A 137 12.59 19.09 2.57
CA PHE A 137 12.84 19.57 3.93
C PHE A 137 13.41 20.99 3.95
N PRO A 138 13.07 21.84 4.96
CA PRO A 138 12.05 21.56 5.97
C PRO A 138 10.66 21.49 5.36
N ALA A 139 9.78 20.60 5.86
CA ALA A 139 8.42 20.50 5.41
C ALA A 139 7.46 21.23 6.36
N ASN A 140 6.73 22.20 5.82
CA ASN A 140 5.79 23.04 6.54
C ASN A 140 4.41 22.99 5.89
N TYR A 141 3.38 23.36 6.65
CA TYR A 141 2.05 23.57 6.10
C TYR A 141 2.06 24.63 5.00
N GLN A 142 1.39 24.33 3.87
CA GLN A 142 1.32 25.11 2.62
C GLN A 142 2.57 25.01 1.72
N ASP A 143 3.57 24.24 2.09
CA ASP A 143 4.65 23.90 1.14
C ASP A 143 4.12 23.01 0.03
N SER A 144 4.62 23.21 -1.19
CA SER A 144 4.23 22.41 -2.35
C SER A 144 5.38 22.25 -3.34
N TYR A 145 5.35 21.17 -4.09
CA TYR A 145 6.26 20.94 -5.21
C TYR A 145 5.57 20.17 -6.33
N ASN A 146 6.10 20.29 -7.55
CA ASN A 146 5.76 19.43 -8.67
C ASN A 146 7.00 18.65 -9.06
N ASP A 147 6.78 17.39 -9.42
CA ASP A 147 7.85 16.47 -9.80
C ASP A 147 7.44 15.63 -11.00
N THR A 148 8.44 15.24 -11.80
CA THR A 148 8.32 14.21 -12.82
C THR A 148 9.31 13.10 -12.53
N SER A 149 8.95 11.86 -12.84
CA SER A 149 9.85 10.72 -12.68
C SER A 149 9.75 9.78 -13.87
N ILE A 150 10.89 9.24 -14.28
CA ILE A 150 10.97 8.34 -15.44
C ILE A 150 11.72 7.08 -15.06
N ILE A 151 11.03 5.95 -15.14
CA ILE A 151 11.63 4.62 -15.15
C ILE A 151 11.67 4.14 -16.60
N ASP A 152 12.85 3.72 -17.06
CA ASP A 152 13.05 3.24 -18.43
C ASP A 152 14.05 2.10 -18.42
N VAL A 153 13.57 0.86 -18.45
CA VAL A 153 14.39 -0.34 -18.34
C VAL A 153 14.11 -1.32 -19.46
N SER A 154 15.17 -1.87 -20.03
CA SER A 154 15.10 -2.92 -21.04
C SER A 154 15.78 -4.19 -20.54
N MET A 155 15.22 -5.34 -20.90
CA MET A 155 15.75 -6.66 -20.57
C MET A 155 15.51 -7.65 -21.72
N GLU A 156 16.20 -8.79 -21.70
CA GLU A 156 15.88 -9.88 -22.58
C GLU A 156 14.42 -10.34 -22.37
N ALA A 157 13.77 -10.75 -23.46
CA ALA A 157 12.39 -11.20 -23.36
C ALA A 157 12.33 -12.52 -22.56
N PRO A 158 11.47 -12.59 -21.52
CA PRO A 158 11.31 -13.82 -20.75
C PRO A 158 10.86 -14.99 -21.63
N PRO A 159 11.39 -16.20 -21.40
CA PRO A 159 11.04 -17.38 -22.20
C PRO A 159 9.53 -17.63 -22.29
N ALA A 160 8.78 -17.36 -21.23
CA ALA A 160 7.33 -17.51 -21.19
C ALA A 160 6.61 -16.56 -22.18
N LEU A 161 7.12 -15.34 -22.34
CA LEU A 161 6.58 -14.37 -23.30
C LEU A 161 6.95 -14.76 -24.73
N VAL A 162 8.20 -15.17 -24.95
CA VAL A 162 8.68 -15.64 -26.26
C VAL A 162 7.85 -16.85 -26.74
N ALA A 163 7.56 -17.79 -25.85
CA ALA A 163 6.78 -19.00 -26.18
C ALA A 163 5.31 -18.71 -26.55
N GLN A 164 4.75 -17.61 -26.06
CA GLN A 164 3.36 -17.21 -26.34
C GLN A 164 3.23 -16.25 -27.52
N SER A 165 4.34 -15.71 -28.00
CA SER A 165 4.34 -14.74 -29.10
C SER A 165 4.33 -15.43 -30.46
N PRO A 166 3.48 -14.97 -31.41
CA PRO A 166 3.49 -15.48 -32.80
C PRO A 166 4.73 -15.03 -33.59
N ILE A 167 5.49 -14.07 -33.08
CA ILE A 167 6.74 -13.57 -33.66
C ILE A 167 7.85 -13.67 -32.62
N PRO A 168 9.13 -13.86 -33.04
CA PRO A 168 10.25 -13.82 -32.12
C PRO A 168 10.37 -12.45 -31.46
N ILE A 169 10.34 -12.42 -30.12
CA ILE A 169 10.61 -11.23 -29.31
C ILE A 169 12.00 -11.40 -28.71
N ASP A 170 12.90 -10.45 -28.98
CA ASP A 170 14.27 -10.49 -28.49
C ASP A 170 14.40 -9.82 -27.11
N SER A 171 13.71 -8.67 -26.92
CA SER A 171 13.79 -7.89 -25.70
C SER A 171 12.44 -7.24 -25.37
N ILE A 172 12.25 -6.93 -24.10
CA ILE A 172 11.16 -6.08 -23.60
C ILE A 172 11.72 -4.82 -22.98
N ARG A 173 10.93 -3.74 -22.99
CA ARG A 173 11.23 -2.47 -22.34
C ARG A 173 10.01 -2.01 -21.58
N PHE A 174 10.18 -1.77 -20.29
CA PHE A 174 9.19 -1.13 -19.45
C PHE A 174 9.52 0.35 -19.32
N LYS A 175 8.51 1.20 -19.52
CA LYS A 175 8.61 2.64 -19.28
C LYS A 175 7.46 3.05 -18.37
N ARG A 176 7.80 3.77 -17.30
CA ARG A 176 6.85 4.54 -16.49
C ARG A 176 7.22 6.01 -16.59
N TYR A 177 6.23 6.83 -16.85
CA TYR A 177 6.27 8.26 -16.69
C TYR A 177 5.29 8.63 -15.57
N SER A 178 5.74 9.40 -14.60
CA SER A 178 4.93 9.87 -13.48
C SER A 178 4.99 11.38 -13.39
N GLU A 179 3.82 12.02 -13.22
CA GLU A 179 3.68 13.41 -12.80
C GLU A 179 3.07 13.43 -11.41
N ILE A 180 3.68 14.18 -10.49
CA ILE A 180 3.27 14.27 -9.10
C ILE A 180 3.14 15.75 -8.74
N GLN A 181 1.96 16.13 -8.25
CA GLN A 181 1.72 17.43 -7.62
C GLN A 181 1.54 17.19 -6.12
N SER A 182 2.44 17.69 -5.32
CA SER A 182 2.48 17.49 -3.87
C SER A 182 2.24 18.80 -3.13
N GLU A 183 1.41 18.76 -2.09
CA GLU A 183 1.11 19.89 -1.21
C GLU A 183 0.96 19.39 0.23
N ILE A 184 1.56 20.10 1.17
CA ILE A 184 1.27 19.95 2.61
C ILE A 184 0.01 20.77 2.90
N ASP A 185 -1.15 20.16 2.68
CA ASP A 185 -2.45 20.83 2.68
C ASP A 185 -3.15 20.87 4.04
N GLY A 186 -2.55 20.28 5.08
CA GLY A 186 -3.10 20.29 6.43
C GLY A 186 -2.09 19.95 7.52
N TRP A 187 -2.41 20.35 8.75
CA TRP A 187 -1.75 19.92 9.96
C TRP A 187 -2.77 19.73 11.09
N GLY A 188 -2.43 18.88 12.06
CA GLY A 188 -3.31 18.59 13.18
C GLY A 188 -3.00 17.24 13.80
N THR A 189 -4.01 16.56 14.33
CA THR A 189 -3.86 15.26 15.00
C THR A 189 -4.33 14.13 14.11
N VAL A 190 -3.47 13.12 13.88
CA VAL A 190 -3.83 11.84 13.27
C VAL A 190 -4.03 10.80 14.36
N ILE A 191 -5.18 10.12 14.34
CA ILE A 191 -5.53 9.04 15.27
C ILE A 191 -5.39 7.72 14.52
N THR A 192 -4.44 6.89 14.92
CA THR A 192 -4.19 5.56 14.35
C THR A 192 -4.76 4.48 15.27
N PRO A 193 -4.82 3.20 14.86
CA PRO A 193 -5.16 2.10 15.75
C PRO A 193 -4.24 1.96 16.99
N LEU A 194 -3.02 2.53 16.93
CA LEU A 194 -2.07 2.47 18.05
C LEU A 194 -2.28 3.63 19.03
N GLN A 195 -2.24 4.86 18.53
CA GLN A 195 -2.36 6.09 19.32
C GLN A 195 -2.55 7.32 18.42
N SER A 196 -2.62 8.49 19.04
CA SER A 196 -2.70 9.78 18.35
C SER A 196 -1.33 10.44 18.26
N TYR A 197 -1.08 11.15 17.15
CA TYR A 197 0.15 11.87 16.88
C TYR A 197 -0.15 13.25 16.28
N ASP A 198 0.75 14.20 16.47
CA ASP A 198 0.74 15.42 15.68
C ASP A 198 1.27 15.13 14.28
N ALA A 199 0.58 15.61 13.25
CA ALA A 199 0.88 15.25 11.86
C ALA A 199 0.78 16.45 10.91
N LEU A 200 1.61 16.41 9.86
CA LEU A 200 1.36 17.10 8.59
C LEU A 200 0.62 16.19 7.64
N ARG A 201 -0.35 16.73 6.90
CA ARG A 201 -1.00 16.02 5.81
C ARG A 201 -0.43 16.47 4.48
N GLN A 202 0.16 15.54 3.75
CA GLN A 202 0.60 15.71 2.37
C GLN A 202 -0.43 15.10 1.43
N ARG A 203 -0.90 15.89 0.47
CA ARG A 203 -1.75 15.44 -0.63
C ARG A 203 -0.93 15.38 -1.90
N ASN A 204 -0.87 14.20 -2.53
CA ASN A 204 -0.28 14.02 -3.86
C ASN A 204 -1.39 13.75 -4.86
N VAL A 205 -1.35 14.45 -5.99
CA VAL A 205 -2.09 14.12 -7.21
C VAL A 205 -1.10 13.45 -8.14
N GLU A 206 -1.37 12.20 -8.51
CA GLU A 206 -0.45 11.37 -9.27
C GLU A 206 -1.08 10.99 -10.62
N HIS A 207 -0.34 11.23 -11.70
CA HIS A 207 -0.65 10.77 -13.06
C HIS A 207 0.47 9.86 -13.53
N ASN A 208 0.17 8.57 -13.77
CA ASN A 208 1.16 7.57 -14.15
C ASN A 208 0.80 6.96 -15.50
N ILE A 209 1.77 6.84 -16.38
CA ILE A 209 1.66 6.17 -17.69
C ILE A 209 2.66 5.02 -17.71
N ASP A 210 2.17 3.80 -17.62
CA ASP A 210 2.95 2.57 -17.75
C ASP A 210 2.85 2.05 -19.17
N SER A 211 3.98 1.74 -19.81
CA SER A 211 4.00 1.17 -21.15
C SER A 211 5.03 0.06 -21.28
N ILE A 212 4.64 -1.01 -21.96
CA ILE A 212 5.51 -2.15 -22.27
C ILE A 212 5.75 -2.14 -23.76
N TRP A 213 7.02 -2.21 -24.13
CA TRP A 213 7.50 -2.24 -25.50
C TRP A 213 8.21 -3.56 -25.76
N ILE A 214 8.17 -4.03 -26.99
CA ILE A 214 8.88 -5.22 -27.46
C ILE A 214 9.87 -4.81 -28.54
N TYR A 215 11.03 -5.44 -28.55
CA TYR A 215 11.94 -5.43 -29.67
C TYR A 215 11.84 -6.77 -30.40
N ALA A 216 11.57 -6.69 -31.69
CA ALA A 216 11.58 -7.86 -32.55
C ALA A 216 12.44 -7.54 -33.78
N SER A 217 13.56 -8.22 -33.93
CA SER A 217 14.49 -8.00 -35.06
C SER A 217 13.80 -8.21 -36.42
N LEU A 218 12.83 -9.12 -36.46
CA LEU A 218 12.00 -9.35 -37.66
C LEU A 218 11.16 -8.13 -38.07
N LEU A 219 10.78 -7.26 -37.10
CA LEU A 219 10.01 -6.04 -37.35
C LEU A 219 10.90 -4.79 -37.48
N GLY A 220 12.22 -4.94 -37.28
CA GLY A 220 13.20 -3.90 -37.45
C GLY A 220 13.29 -2.86 -36.33
N GLY A 221 12.74 -3.15 -35.13
CA GLY A 221 12.87 -2.21 -34.02
C GLY A 221 11.88 -2.41 -32.85
N TRP A 222 11.84 -1.39 -32.01
CA TRP A 222 10.92 -1.32 -30.87
C TRP A 222 9.51 -0.96 -31.32
N GLY A 223 8.52 -1.68 -30.80
CA GLY A 223 7.09 -1.41 -30.96
C GLY A 223 6.38 -1.51 -29.64
N LEU A 224 5.30 -0.73 -29.47
CA LEU A 224 4.43 -0.85 -28.29
C LEU A 224 3.78 -2.27 -28.32
N LEU A 225 3.86 -2.99 -27.20
CA LEU A 225 3.25 -4.29 -27.09
C LEU A 225 1.72 -4.16 -27.23
N PRO A 226 1.07 -4.89 -28.18
CA PRO A 226 -0.37 -4.87 -28.31
C PRO A 226 -1.02 -5.48 -27.06
N GLY A 227 -1.52 -4.65 -26.14
CA GLY A 227 -2.07 -5.07 -24.85
C GLY A 227 -3.22 -6.06 -24.97
N GLN A 228 -4.05 -5.92 -26.02
CA GLN A 228 -5.14 -6.85 -26.29
C GLN A 228 -4.69 -8.31 -26.48
N ALA A 229 -3.48 -8.53 -26.98
CA ALA A 229 -2.93 -9.88 -27.18
C ALA A 229 -2.63 -10.59 -25.86
N LEU A 230 -2.41 -9.83 -24.77
CA LEU A 230 -2.11 -10.33 -23.42
C LEU A 230 -3.24 -10.09 -22.43
N GLY A 231 -4.37 -9.50 -22.87
CA GLY A 231 -5.47 -9.14 -21.98
C GLY A 231 -5.12 -8.01 -20.98
N ILE A 232 -4.14 -7.17 -21.31
CA ILE A 232 -3.72 -6.04 -20.49
C ILE A 232 -3.97 -4.71 -21.21
N GLU A 233 -4.16 -3.64 -20.46
CA GLU A 233 -4.14 -2.28 -20.98
C GLU A 233 -2.69 -1.83 -21.19
N ASN A 234 -2.35 -1.37 -22.40
CA ASN A 234 -1.01 -0.90 -22.72
C ASN A 234 -1.06 0.18 -23.84
N PRO A 235 -0.69 1.46 -23.56
CA PRO A 235 -0.26 1.93 -22.24
C PRO A 235 -1.38 1.91 -21.22
N ARG A 236 -1.03 1.71 -19.94
CA ARG A 236 -1.94 1.83 -18.82
C ARG A 236 -1.78 3.20 -18.17
N ILE A 237 -2.87 3.94 -18.09
CA ILE A 237 -2.92 5.24 -17.41
C ILE A 237 -3.58 5.04 -16.05
N THR A 238 -2.97 5.59 -15.00
CA THR A 238 -3.49 5.54 -13.65
C THR A 238 -3.43 6.92 -13.02
N ASP A 239 -4.60 7.43 -12.67
CA ASP A 239 -4.78 8.68 -11.95
C ASP A 239 -5.28 8.38 -10.56
N ASN A 240 -4.59 8.87 -9.54
CA ASN A 240 -5.00 8.69 -8.16
C ASN A 240 -4.58 9.86 -7.28
N HIS A 241 -5.23 9.99 -6.12
CA HIS A 241 -4.73 10.83 -5.05
C HIS A 241 -4.12 9.96 -3.96
N ARG A 242 -3.06 10.48 -3.34
CA ARG A 242 -2.46 9.88 -2.16
C ARG A 242 -2.44 10.90 -1.04
N TYR A 243 -2.90 10.49 0.13
CA TYR A 243 -2.90 11.31 1.34
C TYR A 243 -1.98 10.67 2.37
N ASN A 244 -0.89 11.36 2.69
CA ASN A 244 0.12 10.89 3.63
C ASN A 244 0.05 11.74 4.90
N TYR A 245 -0.04 11.10 6.06
CA TYR A 245 -0.02 11.73 7.37
C TYR A 245 1.34 11.47 7.98
N ILE A 246 2.19 12.50 7.96
CA ILE A 246 3.60 12.43 8.31
C ILE A 246 3.75 12.88 9.77
N ILE A 247 4.42 12.08 10.58
CA ILE A 247 4.66 12.36 11.99
C ILE A 247 6.14 12.48 12.28
N LYS A 248 6.46 13.31 13.26
CA LYS A 248 7.86 13.61 13.61
C LYS A 248 8.57 12.44 14.28
N GLU A 249 7.83 11.63 15.06
CA GLU A 249 8.36 10.52 15.85
C GLU A 249 9.09 9.45 15.01
N ILE A 250 8.70 9.32 13.75
CA ILE A 250 9.33 8.38 12.81
C ILE A 250 9.85 9.07 11.55
N GLY A 251 9.61 10.38 11.38
CA GLY A 251 9.98 11.13 10.18
C GLY A 251 9.40 10.56 8.88
N TYR A 252 8.28 9.84 8.96
CA TYR A 252 7.68 9.10 7.85
C TYR A 252 6.16 9.04 7.98
N TYR A 253 5.50 8.28 7.11
CA TYR A 253 4.05 8.19 7.06
C TYR A 253 3.49 7.31 8.19
N ALA A 254 2.73 7.91 9.12
CA ALA A 254 1.93 7.18 10.10
C ALA A 254 0.71 6.54 9.46
N VAL A 255 0.12 7.21 8.47
CA VAL A 255 -0.97 6.70 7.63
C VAL A 255 -0.73 7.17 6.19
N SER A 256 -0.97 6.31 5.23
CA SER A 256 -0.99 6.63 3.81
C SER A 256 -2.25 6.01 3.19
N LEU A 257 -3.08 6.86 2.60
CA LEU A 257 -4.30 6.46 1.91
C LEU A 257 -4.10 6.62 0.40
N THR A 258 -4.42 5.58 -0.36
CA THR A 258 -4.57 5.68 -1.82
C THR A 258 -6.05 5.75 -2.13
N THR A 259 -6.46 6.75 -2.92
CA THR A 259 -7.85 6.98 -3.32
C THR A 259 -7.94 7.06 -4.83
N ASN A 260 -9.14 6.85 -5.36
CA ASN A 260 -9.46 7.25 -6.72
C ASN A 260 -9.65 8.78 -6.82
N LEU A 261 -9.96 9.29 -8.01
CA LEU A 261 -10.16 10.72 -8.27
C LEU A 261 -11.37 11.33 -7.54
N ASN A 262 -12.25 10.51 -6.96
CA ASN A 262 -13.39 10.97 -6.15
C ASN A 262 -13.08 10.88 -4.64
N ASP A 263 -11.80 10.75 -4.25
CA ASP A 263 -11.32 10.60 -2.88
C ASP A 263 -11.92 9.38 -2.13
N SER A 264 -12.43 8.40 -2.86
CA SER A 264 -12.83 7.13 -2.28
C SER A 264 -11.59 6.29 -1.97
N VAL A 265 -11.42 5.92 -0.70
CA VAL A 265 -10.22 5.21 -0.23
C VAL A 265 -10.27 3.75 -0.70
N GLU A 266 -9.24 3.34 -1.44
CA GLU A 266 -9.09 1.99 -2.00
C GLU A 266 -8.10 1.15 -1.19
N ARG A 267 -7.12 1.81 -0.57
CA ARG A 267 -6.09 1.16 0.24
C ARG A 267 -5.61 2.10 1.33
N ALA A 268 -5.38 1.56 2.50
CA ALA A 268 -4.70 2.25 3.59
C ALA A 268 -3.48 1.45 4.06
N THR A 269 -2.38 2.16 4.29
CA THR A 269 -1.21 1.66 4.98
C THR A 269 -1.03 2.52 6.22
N PHE A 270 -0.80 1.93 7.39
CA PHE A 270 -0.76 2.67 8.64
C PHE A 270 0.21 2.04 9.64
N LEU A 271 0.67 2.83 10.61
CA LEU A 271 1.54 2.33 11.67
C LEU A 271 0.89 1.19 12.44
N SER A 272 1.66 0.13 12.62
CA SER A 272 1.31 -1.06 13.36
C SER A 272 2.43 -1.41 14.33
N ASN A 273 2.21 -2.37 15.23
CA ASN A 273 3.27 -2.93 16.05
C ASN A 273 3.77 -4.25 15.45
N GLU A 274 4.94 -4.70 15.88
CA GLU A 274 5.58 -5.93 15.38
C GLU A 274 4.65 -7.16 15.48
N SER A 275 3.87 -7.27 16.55
CA SER A 275 2.93 -8.37 16.77
C SER A 275 1.76 -8.37 15.77
N GLN A 276 1.44 -7.22 15.15
CA GLN A 276 0.41 -7.09 14.12
C GLN A 276 0.98 -7.26 12.71
N CYS A 277 2.26 -6.94 12.48
CA CYS A 277 2.91 -7.07 11.18
C CYS A 277 3.12 -8.52 10.73
N CYS A 278 3.31 -9.39 11.67
CA CYS A 278 3.57 -10.80 11.40
C CYS A 278 2.35 -11.61 11.83
N PHE A 279 1.33 -11.69 10.99
CA PHE A 279 0.49 -12.87 11.04
C PHE A 279 1.37 -14.05 10.61
N GLY A 280 2.33 -14.37 11.48
CA GLY A 280 2.91 -15.70 11.49
C GLY A 280 1.73 -16.67 11.52
N ALA A 281 1.85 -17.82 10.88
CA ALA A 281 0.88 -18.91 10.88
C ALA A 281 0.63 -19.48 12.30
N GLY A 282 0.56 -18.64 13.32
CA GLY A 282 0.04 -18.88 14.64
C GLY A 282 -1.45 -18.62 14.59
N VAL A 283 -2.23 -19.67 14.49
CA VAL A 283 -3.66 -19.68 14.78
C VAL A 283 -3.80 -19.23 16.24
N GLU A 284 -4.17 -17.98 16.51
CA GLU A 284 -4.99 -17.74 17.70
C GLU A 284 -6.29 -18.48 17.44
N GLU A 285 -6.41 -19.65 17.99
CA GLU A 285 -7.68 -20.30 18.18
C GLU A 285 -8.51 -19.43 19.14
N THR A 286 -9.09 -18.34 18.63
CA THR A 286 -10.34 -17.90 19.22
C THR A 286 -11.31 -19.05 18.94
N ASN A 287 -11.84 -19.66 20.00
CA ASN A 287 -12.80 -20.78 20.02
C ASN A 287 -14.12 -20.43 19.28
N ILE A 288 -14.06 -20.01 18.03
CA ILE A 288 -15.18 -19.87 17.10
C ILE A 288 -15.07 -20.95 16.00
N ALA A 289 -14.25 -21.98 16.23
CA ALA A 289 -14.05 -23.09 15.30
C ALA A 289 -15.33 -23.92 15.03
N GLU A 290 -16.42 -23.66 15.74
CA GLU A 290 -17.74 -24.27 15.54
C GLU A 290 -18.73 -23.37 14.77
N ALA A 291 -18.34 -22.12 14.40
CA ALA A 291 -19.26 -21.13 13.86
C ALA A 291 -19.84 -21.49 12.48
N PHE A 292 -19.19 -22.33 11.68
CA PHE A 292 -19.72 -22.75 10.39
C PHE A 292 -19.17 -24.10 9.91
N THR A 293 -19.95 -24.73 9.03
CA THR A 293 -19.55 -25.94 8.32
C THR A 293 -19.59 -25.72 6.81
N VAL A 294 -18.73 -26.47 6.08
CA VAL A 294 -18.72 -26.48 4.63
C VAL A 294 -18.99 -27.88 4.11
N TYR A 295 -19.91 -28.00 3.16
CA TYR A 295 -20.28 -29.30 2.56
C TYR A 295 -20.85 -29.14 1.14
N PRO A 296 -20.68 -30.13 0.27
CA PRO A 296 -19.80 -31.28 0.44
C PRO A 296 -18.33 -30.87 0.46
N ASN A 297 -17.50 -31.71 1.07
CA ASN A 297 -16.04 -31.60 1.01
C ASN A 297 -15.47 -33.02 0.93
N PRO A 298 -14.93 -33.49 -0.21
CA PRO A 298 -14.65 -32.73 -1.44
C PRO A 298 -15.90 -32.19 -2.15
N ALA A 299 -15.72 -31.02 -2.82
CA ALA A 299 -16.73 -30.37 -3.64
C ALA A 299 -16.42 -30.58 -5.13
N SER A 300 -17.45 -30.68 -5.97
CA SER A 300 -17.30 -30.73 -7.43
C SER A 300 -17.69 -29.40 -8.09
N ASN A 301 -18.97 -29.07 -8.18
CA ASN A 301 -19.44 -27.82 -8.80
C ASN A 301 -19.63 -26.68 -7.78
N GLY A 302 -19.49 -26.95 -6.50
CA GLY A 302 -19.67 -25.97 -5.44
C GLY A 302 -19.83 -26.60 -4.07
N PHE A 303 -19.80 -25.76 -3.06
CA PHE A 303 -20.04 -26.14 -1.66
C PHE A 303 -20.99 -25.15 -1.00
N SER A 304 -21.59 -25.55 0.08
CA SER A 304 -22.44 -24.72 0.93
C SER A 304 -21.72 -24.36 2.23
N ILE A 305 -21.78 -23.09 2.60
CA ILE A 305 -21.41 -22.60 3.93
C ILE A 305 -22.68 -22.65 4.76
N ARG A 306 -22.70 -23.43 5.85
CA ARG A 306 -23.81 -23.47 6.82
C ARG A 306 -23.37 -22.79 8.11
N MET A 307 -24.19 -21.85 8.57
CA MET A 307 -23.99 -21.06 9.79
C MET A 307 -25.10 -21.36 10.80
N GLU A 308 -24.82 -21.15 12.08
CA GLU A 308 -25.83 -21.17 13.13
C GLU A 308 -26.45 -19.80 13.41
N THR A 309 -25.84 -18.73 12.88
CA THR A 309 -26.32 -17.34 13.00
C THR A 309 -26.85 -16.82 11.67
N THR A 310 -27.74 -15.83 11.75
CA THR A 310 -28.29 -15.09 10.59
C THR A 310 -27.59 -13.74 10.36
N ASP A 311 -26.50 -13.48 11.06
CA ASP A 311 -25.75 -12.24 10.90
C ASP A 311 -25.16 -12.14 9.48
N LYS A 312 -25.10 -10.92 8.97
CA LYS A 312 -24.44 -10.67 7.68
C LYS A 312 -22.94 -10.88 7.84
N LEU A 313 -22.42 -11.89 7.15
CA LEU A 313 -21.01 -12.23 7.14
C LEU A 313 -20.47 -12.20 5.72
N LEU A 314 -19.15 -12.12 5.59
CA LEU A 314 -18.46 -12.18 4.32
C LEU A 314 -17.66 -13.49 4.25
N TYR A 315 -17.52 -14.08 3.06
CA TYR A 315 -16.60 -15.19 2.86
C TYR A 315 -15.56 -14.84 1.78
N ALA A 316 -14.40 -15.46 1.89
CA ALA A 316 -13.37 -15.46 0.87
C ALA A 316 -12.73 -16.84 0.77
N VAL A 317 -12.44 -17.27 -0.45
CA VAL A 317 -11.76 -18.54 -0.75
C VAL A 317 -10.38 -18.24 -1.29
N PHE A 318 -9.37 -18.91 -0.74
CA PHE A 318 -7.97 -18.73 -1.08
C PHE A 318 -7.40 -20.04 -1.62
N ASP A 319 -6.53 -19.98 -2.62
CA ASP A 319 -5.73 -21.10 -3.06
C ASP A 319 -4.55 -21.38 -2.10
N VAL A 320 -3.75 -22.39 -2.41
CA VAL A 320 -2.59 -22.80 -1.58
C VAL A 320 -1.46 -21.75 -1.56
N THR A 321 -1.47 -20.80 -2.49
CA THR A 321 -0.51 -19.69 -2.52
C THR A 321 -0.96 -18.50 -1.67
N GLY A 322 -2.17 -18.56 -1.12
CA GLY A 322 -2.79 -17.47 -0.37
C GLY A 322 -3.49 -16.43 -1.24
N LYS A 323 -3.57 -16.64 -2.56
CA LYS A 323 -4.32 -15.77 -3.47
C LYS A 323 -5.82 -15.97 -3.28
N GLN A 324 -6.56 -14.88 -3.11
CA GLN A 324 -8.02 -14.91 -3.09
C GLN A 324 -8.56 -15.21 -4.48
N VAL A 325 -9.37 -16.28 -4.59
CA VAL A 325 -9.95 -16.75 -5.86
C VAL A 325 -11.46 -16.56 -5.94
N LEU A 326 -12.15 -16.51 -4.80
CA LEU A 326 -13.59 -16.19 -4.71
C LEU A 326 -13.86 -15.34 -3.46
N ALA A 327 -14.89 -14.50 -3.53
CA ALA A 327 -15.44 -13.80 -2.35
C ALA A 327 -16.93 -13.53 -2.53
N GLY A 328 -17.62 -13.35 -1.42
CA GLY A 328 -19.04 -13.02 -1.41
C GLY A 328 -19.58 -12.81 -0.03
N SER A 329 -20.90 -12.67 0.08
CA SER A 329 -21.61 -12.48 1.35
C SER A 329 -22.38 -13.75 1.76
N VAL A 330 -22.40 -14.01 3.07
CA VAL A 330 -23.26 -15.01 3.69
C VAL A 330 -24.46 -14.29 4.26
N ASN A 331 -25.62 -14.42 3.58
CA ASN A 331 -26.83 -13.68 3.92
C ASN A 331 -27.95 -14.60 4.46
N SER A 332 -27.64 -15.87 4.65
CA SER A 332 -28.59 -16.90 5.13
C SER A 332 -27.86 -18.00 5.88
N THR A 333 -28.59 -18.82 6.63
CA THR A 333 -28.04 -19.97 7.37
C THR A 333 -27.35 -21.00 6.48
N VAL A 334 -27.65 -21.00 5.17
CA VAL A 334 -26.97 -21.82 4.17
C VAL A 334 -26.73 -20.98 2.92
N THR A 335 -25.47 -20.79 2.54
CA THR A 335 -25.06 -20.03 1.35
C THR A 335 -24.27 -20.95 0.41
N PHE A 336 -24.73 -21.08 -0.82
CA PHE A 336 -24.05 -21.87 -1.85
C PHE A 336 -22.95 -21.03 -2.52
N VAL A 337 -21.77 -21.64 -2.66
CA VAL A 337 -20.58 -21.06 -3.33
C VAL A 337 -20.28 -21.91 -4.56
N ASN A 338 -20.41 -21.31 -5.74
CA ASN A 338 -20.10 -21.97 -7.00
C ASN A 338 -18.58 -21.99 -7.22
N THR A 339 -18.03 -23.18 -7.50
CA THR A 339 -16.60 -23.41 -7.72
C THR A 339 -16.27 -23.86 -9.15
N ALA A 340 -17.22 -23.83 -10.08
CA ALA A 340 -17.05 -24.31 -11.45
C ALA A 340 -15.89 -23.61 -12.23
N ALA A 341 -15.48 -22.42 -11.79
CA ALA A 341 -14.36 -21.69 -12.37
C ALA A 341 -13.00 -22.02 -11.71
N LEU A 342 -12.99 -22.85 -10.66
CA LEU A 342 -11.76 -23.21 -9.95
C LEU A 342 -11.22 -24.54 -10.45
N ALA A 343 -9.89 -24.65 -10.51
CA ALA A 343 -9.22 -25.92 -10.82
C ALA A 343 -9.34 -26.91 -9.66
N ASP A 344 -9.19 -28.21 -9.95
CA ASP A 344 -9.07 -29.22 -8.90
C ASP A 344 -7.90 -28.91 -7.98
N GLY A 345 -8.11 -28.97 -6.67
CA GLY A 345 -7.08 -28.63 -5.72
C GLY A 345 -7.58 -28.38 -4.29
N LEU A 346 -6.66 -27.96 -3.44
CA LEU A 346 -6.92 -27.60 -2.05
C LEU A 346 -7.08 -26.09 -1.91
N TYR A 347 -8.13 -25.66 -1.20
CA TYR A 347 -8.48 -24.27 -0.95
C TYR A 347 -8.78 -24.04 0.53
N VAL A 348 -8.76 -22.78 0.95
CA VAL A 348 -9.16 -22.35 2.30
C VAL A 348 -10.31 -21.36 2.18
N CYS A 349 -11.47 -21.72 2.73
CA CYS A 349 -12.58 -20.79 2.92
C CYS A 349 -12.46 -20.11 4.27
N LYS A 350 -12.44 -18.78 4.27
CA LYS A 350 -12.49 -17.96 5.47
C LYS A 350 -13.82 -17.21 5.52
N VAL A 351 -14.40 -17.10 6.71
CA VAL A 351 -15.62 -16.34 6.96
C VAL A 351 -15.28 -15.21 7.93
N PHE A 352 -15.80 -14.02 7.64
CA PHE A 352 -15.54 -12.79 8.40
C PHE A 352 -16.87 -12.18 8.85
N SER A 353 -16.88 -11.58 10.02
CA SER A 353 -17.98 -10.73 10.47
C SER A 353 -18.05 -9.44 9.64
N ALA A 354 -19.17 -8.71 9.74
CA ALA A 354 -19.37 -7.47 8.98
C ALA A 354 -18.33 -6.37 9.31
N ASP A 355 -17.74 -6.42 10.50
CA ASP A 355 -16.63 -5.57 10.94
C ASP A 355 -15.25 -6.10 10.49
N GLY A 356 -15.25 -7.17 9.64
CA GLY A 356 -14.04 -7.73 9.04
C GLY A 356 -13.19 -8.64 9.93
N LYS A 357 -13.68 -8.98 11.14
CA LYS A 357 -13.00 -9.92 12.03
C LYS A 357 -13.18 -11.35 11.51
N LEU A 358 -12.09 -12.15 11.51
CA LEU A 358 -12.17 -13.56 11.11
C LEU A 358 -13.08 -14.34 12.06
N ALA A 359 -14.17 -14.88 11.54
CA ALA A 359 -15.10 -15.75 12.27
C ALA A 359 -14.67 -17.23 12.24
N GLY A 360 -13.89 -17.63 11.23
CA GLY A 360 -13.34 -18.99 11.14
C GLY A 360 -12.77 -19.31 9.76
N SER A 361 -12.10 -20.47 9.66
CA SER A 361 -11.56 -20.99 8.42
C SER A 361 -11.78 -22.49 8.28
N LYS A 362 -12.01 -22.98 7.06
CA LYS A 362 -12.16 -24.40 6.74
C LYS A 362 -11.41 -24.73 5.46
N LYS A 363 -10.70 -25.87 5.44
CA LYS A 363 -10.09 -26.43 4.22
C LYS A 363 -11.16 -27.08 3.37
N ILE A 364 -11.07 -26.87 2.05
CA ILE A 364 -11.99 -27.43 1.06
C ILE A 364 -11.14 -28.07 -0.04
N SER A 365 -11.50 -29.30 -0.41
CA SER A 365 -10.95 -29.96 -1.58
C SER A 365 -11.95 -29.82 -2.72
N ILE A 366 -11.50 -29.36 -3.89
CA ILE A 366 -12.29 -29.30 -5.12
C ILE A 366 -11.76 -30.40 -6.03
N SER A 367 -12.67 -31.22 -6.58
CA SER A 367 -12.32 -32.33 -7.45
C SER A 367 -13.46 -32.66 -8.40
N GLY A 368 -13.15 -32.88 -9.67
CA GLY A 368 -14.09 -33.29 -10.70
C GLY A 368 -14.79 -32.15 -11.42
N ASN A 369 -14.14 -31.00 -11.51
CA ASN A 369 -14.55 -29.88 -12.37
C ASN A 369 -14.03 -30.07 -13.80
#